data_593fa800be38e1c860ad5bc6e8b20fa4
#
_entry.id   593fa800be38e1c860ad5bc6e8b20fa4
#
_cell.length_a   1.000
_cell.length_b   1.000
_cell.length_c   1.000
_cell.angle_alpha   90.00
_cell.angle_beta   90.00
_cell.angle_gamma   90.00
#
_symmetry.space_group_name_H-M   'P 1'
#
loop_
_entity.id
_entity.type
_entity.pdbx_description
1 polymer ?
#
loop_
_entity_poly.entity_id
_entity_poly.type
_entity_poly.pdbx_seq_one_letter_code
_entity_poly.pdbx_strand_id
1 'polypeptide(L)'
;MAVDPVQERSASSVQSLLRALDLLEALGRLGDSRLGELADEVGLHPSTAHRLLGTLCARGFVTQDGRSGRYRLGYAVLALAQDTGKHTGELRVIARPHLDAIRDACGETVNLVVLERGRAVCIEQAEGTRRVRMNMELGRGFSAHSVASGKAFLAYAKEWRAVLGRDEPYDRLTPRTKVTGEELEAEFAAIRASGVSVEQEENEVGVTCVAAPVFSTSMTPVAAISVCAPTTRLLEMQSGLTRLLRGHAVELSRQLGHSLLTSPEDNGARTLKSDFDRASESSRGAGS
;
A
#
# COMPACT_ATOMS: atom_id res chain seq x y z
N MET A 1 4.68 17.61 -30.23
CA MET A 1 5.23 16.36 -29.65
C MET A 1 6.11 16.81 -28.50
N ALA A 2 5.53 16.87 -27.30
CA ALA A 2 6.28 17.13 -26.06
C ALA A 2 6.73 15.77 -25.51
N VAL A 3 8.03 15.60 -25.34
CA VAL A 3 8.65 14.38 -24.81
C VAL A 3 8.36 14.34 -23.31
N ASP A 4 7.85 13.20 -22.82
CA ASP A 4 7.49 12.92 -21.44
C ASP A 4 8.68 13.18 -20.48
N PRO A 5 8.59 14.07 -19.48
CA PRO A 5 9.69 14.37 -18.55
C PRO A 5 10.12 13.18 -17.68
N VAL A 6 9.33 12.10 -17.62
CA VAL A 6 9.73 10.82 -17.02
C VAL A 6 10.76 10.11 -17.90
N GLN A 7 10.70 10.25 -19.22
CA GLN A 7 11.72 9.72 -20.14
C GLN A 7 13.04 10.49 -20.08
N GLU A 8 13.03 11.80 -19.83
CA GLU A 8 14.28 12.57 -19.69
C GLU A 8 15.06 12.23 -18.41
N ARG A 9 14.41 11.90 -17.30
CA ARG A 9 15.11 11.35 -16.13
C ARG A 9 15.60 9.91 -16.34
N SER A 10 14.99 9.15 -17.23
CA SER A 10 15.45 7.82 -17.66
C SER A 10 16.70 7.87 -18.54
N ALA A 11 16.96 8.97 -19.26
CA ALA A 11 18.13 9.11 -20.14
C ALA A 11 19.47 9.17 -19.40
N SER A 12 19.49 9.46 -18.07
CA SER A 12 20.68 9.41 -17.23
C SER A 12 20.79 8.12 -16.38
N SER A 13 19.82 7.22 -16.47
CA SER A 13 19.82 5.99 -15.69
C SER A 13 20.79 4.97 -16.29
N VAL A 14 21.60 4.31 -15.43
CA VAL A 14 22.54 3.27 -15.85
C VAL A 14 21.73 2.00 -16.15
N GLN A 15 21.53 1.71 -17.42
CA GLN A 15 20.69 0.60 -17.89
C GLN A 15 21.04 -0.75 -17.26
N SER A 16 22.33 -1.01 -16.99
CA SER A 16 22.74 -2.24 -16.31
C SER A 16 22.29 -2.32 -14.86
N LEU A 17 22.17 -1.15 -14.18
CA LEU A 17 21.65 -1.09 -12.82
C LEU A 17 20.15 -1.37 -12.80
N LEU A 18 19.38 -0.77 -13.69
CA LEU A 18 17.95 -1.04 -13.82
C LEU A 18 17.70 -2.53 -14.05
N ARG A 19 18.37 -3.13 -15.02
CA ARG A 19 18.24 -4.57 -15.32
C ARG A 19 18.63 -5.48 -14.17
N ALA A 20 19.60 -5.08 -13.34
CA ALA A 20 19.97 -5.83 -12.13
C ALA A 20 18.88 -5.73 -11.05
N LEU A 21 18.23 -4.59 -10.90
CA LEU A 21 17.09 -4.41 -10.00
C LEU A 21 15.88 -5.21 -10.48
N ASP A 22 15.57 -5.18 -11.79
CA ASP A 22 14.49 -5.99 -12.39
C ASP A 22 14.67 -7.50 -12.10
N LEU A 23 15.92 -8.00 -12.16
CA LEU A 23 16.24 -9.39 -11.81
C LEU A 23 16.02 -9.69 -10.32
N LEU A 24 16.34 -8.76 -9.41
CA LEU A 24 16.05 -8.92 -7.97
C LEU A 24 14.55 -8.95 -7.70
N GLU A 25 13.79 -8.08 -8.34
CA GLU A 25 12.33 -8.04 -8.23
C GLU A 25 11.69 -9.32 -8.80
N ALA A 26 12.18 -9.80 -9.96
CA ALA A 26 11.74 -11.07 -10.54
C ALA A 26 12.00 -12.24 -9.57
N LEU A 27 13.18 -12.31 -8.95
CA LEU A 27 13.47 -13.31 -7.92
C LEU A 27 12.57 -13.21 -6.70
N GLY A 28 12.20 -12.00 -6.30
CA GLY A 28 11.22 -11.79 -5.21
C GLY A 28 9.84 -12.36 -5.54
N ARG A 29 9.38 -12.23 -6.79
CA ARG A 29 8.08 -12.73 -7.25
C ARG A 29 8.07 -14.25 -7.53
N LEU A 30 9.08 -14.73 -8.23
CA LEU A 30 9.12 -16.12 -8.73
C LEU A 30 9.70 -17.10 -7.70
N GLY A 31 10.44 -16.59 -6.69
CA GLY A 31 11.20 -17.45 -5.79
C GLY A 31 12.40 -18.11 -6.48
N ASP A 32 12.73 -19.34 -6.08
CA ASP A 32 13.85 -20.10 -6.63
C ASP A 32 13.66 -20.38 -8.13
N SER A 33 14.48 -19.75 -8.98
CA SER A 33 14.30 -19.74 -10.43
C SER A 33 15.56 -20.08 -11.21
N ARG A 34 15.42 -20.62 -12.40
CA ARG A 34 16.54 -20.87 -13.34
C ARG A 34 16.89 -19.61 -14.11
N LEU A 35 18.12 -19.56 -14.65
CA LEU A 35 18.60 -18.45 -15.47
C LEU A 35 17.65 -18.09 -16.61
N GLY A 36 17.15 -19.09 -17.35
CA GLY A 36 16.22 -18.87 -18.46
C GLY A 36 14.91 -18.24 -18.03
N GLU A 37 14.29 -18.76 -16.95
CA GLU A 37 13.05 -18.25 -16.37
C GLU A 37 13.18 -16.75 -15.99
N LEU A 38 14.30 -16.36 -15.37
CA LEU A 38 14.60 -15.00 -15.00
C LEU A 38 14.89 -14.10 -16.19
N ALA A 39 15.64 -14.61 -17.18
CA ALA A 39 15.97 -13.86 -18.38
C ALA A 39 14.71 -13.55 -19.21
N ASP A 40 13.82 -14.52 -19.35
CA ASP A 40 12.54 -14.40 -20.07
C ASP A 40 11.61 -13.41 -19.35
N GLU A 41 11.49 -13.51 -18.01
CA GLU A 41 10.65 -12.63 -17.18
C GLU A 41 11.02 -11.15 -17.33
N VAL A 42 12.33 -10.83 -17.42
CA VAL A 42 12.81 -9.44 -17.52
C VAL A 42 13.19 -9.03 -18.95
N GLY A 43 12.93 -9.88 -19.95
CA GLY A 43 13.21 -9.58 -21.35
C GLY A 43 14.71 -9.43 -21.65
N LEU A 44 15.60 -10.20 -21.01
CA LEU A 44 17.05 -10.13 -21.19
C LEU A 44 17.57 -11.33 -21.94
N HIS A 45 18.65 -11.10 -22.74
CA HIS A 45 19.41 -12.23 -23.27
C HIS A 45 20.08 -13.00 -22.10
N PRO A 46 20.07 -14.37 -22.09
CA PRO A 46 20.62 -15.18 -21.00
C PRO A 46 22.05 -14.83 -20.59
N SER A 47 22.92 -14.49 -21.54
CA SER A 47 24.31 -14.07 -21.22
C SER A 47 24.38 -12.75 -20.43
N THR A 48 23.46 -11.82 -20.69
CA THR A 48 23.36 -10.55 -19.94
C THR A 48 22.83 -10.81 -18.54
N ALA A 49 21.75 -11.58 -18.41
CA ALA A 49 21.19 -11.98 -17.12
C ALA A 49 22.23 -12.72 -16.27
N HIS A 50 22.97 -13.67 -16.85
CA HIS A 50 24.03 -14.42 -16.15
C HIS A 50 25.10 -13.49 -15.59
N ARG A 51 25.58 -12.53 -16.37
CA ARG A 51 26.61 -11.57 -15.92
C ARG A 51 26.12 -10.67 -14.78
N LEU A 52 24.88 -10.20 -14.86
CA LEU A 52 24.27 -9.38 -13.80
C LEU A 52 24.03 -10.20 -12.52
N LEU A 53 23.47 -11.42 -12.66
CA LEU A 53 23.28 -12.34 -11.53
C LEU A 53 24.62 -12.70 -10.88
N GLY A 54 25.69 -12.91 -11.64
CA GLY A 54 27.03 -13.13 -11.11
C GLY A 54 27.54 -11.97 -10.25
N THR A 55 27.26 -10.73 -10.69
CA THR A 55 27.60 -9.52 -9.91
C THR A 55 26.77 -9.45 -8.62
N LEU A 56 25.47 -9.73 -8.69
CA LEU A 56 24.57 -9.77 -7.54
C LEU A 56 24.96 -10.89 -6.55
N CYS A 57 25.39 -12.06 -7.06
CA CYS A 57 25.93 -13.15 -6.23
C CYS A 57 27.21 -12.72 -5.51
N ALA A 58 28.14 -12.09 -6.21
CA ALA A 58 29.39 -11.59 -5.62
C ALA A 58 29.16 -10.58 -4.49
N ARG A 59 28.01 -9.86 -4.52
CA ARG A 59 27.61 -8.90 -3.50
C ARG A 59 26.64 -9.48 -2.46
N GLY A 60 26.28 -10.77 -2.54
CA GLY A 60 25.39 -11.45 -1.60
C GLY A 60 23.90 -11.12 -1.75
N PHE A 61 23.49 -10.37 -2.78
CA PHE A 61 22.09 -10.07 -3.07
C PHE A 61 21.36 -11.26 -3.67
N VAL A 62 22.07 -12.13 -4.36
CA VAL A 62 21.58 -13.37 -4.95
C VAL A 62 22.46 -14.53 -4.50
N THR A 63 21.90 -15.70 -4.37
CA THR A 63 22.63 -16.94 -4.13
C THR A 63 22.24 -17.94 -5.22
N GLN A 64 23.22 -18.64 -5.78
CA GLN A 64 23.00 -19.75 -6.70
C GLN A 64 23.18 -21.07 -5.97
N ASP A 65 22.21 -21.96 -6.05
CA ASP A 65 22.34 -23.30 -5.53
C ASP A 65 23.28 -24.13 -6.41
N GLY A 66 24.35 -24.67 -5.82
CA GLY A 66 25.40 -25.38 -6.55
C GLY A 66 24.97 -26.72 -7.17
N ARG A 67 23.82 -27.31 -6.75
CA ARG A 67 23.32 -28.59 -7.26
C ARG A 67 22.27 -28.39 -8.34
N SER A 68 21.30 -27.52 -8.09
CA SER A 68 20.19 -27.28 -9.00
C SER A 68 20.49 -26.18 -10.03
N GLY A 69 21.50 -25.34 -9.79
CA GLY A 69 21.81 -24.16 -10.59
C GLY A 69 20.77 -23.03 -10.47
N ARG A 70 19.78 -23.17 -9.57
CA ARG A 70 18.72 -22.17 -9.37
C ARG A 70 19.26 -20.98 -8.58
N TYR A 71 18.72 -19.80 -8.89
CA TYR A 71 18.99 -18.55 -8.20
C TYR A 71 17.88 -18.24 -7.21
N ARG A 72 18.23 -17.61 -6.08
CA ARG A 72 17.30 -17.09 -5.08
C ARG A 72 17.86 -15.80 -4.46
N LEU A 73 17.03 -15.03 -3.76
CA LEU A 73 17.47 -13.86 -3.02
C LEU A 73 18.49 -14.26 -1.94
N GLY A 74 19.56 -13.48 -1.85
CA GLY A 74 20.62 -13.67 -0.86
C GLY A 74 20.39 -12.83 0.41
N TYR A 75 21.16 -13.13 1.46
CA TYR A 75 21.00 -12.48 2.78
C TYR A 75 21.31 -10.99 2.81
N ALA A 76 22.03 -10.44 1.82
CA ALA A 76 22.26 -8.99 1.74
C ALA A 76 20.94 -8.20 1.60
N VAL A 77 19.91 -8.80 0.96
CA VAL A 77 18.58 -8.19 0.87
C VAL A 77 17.95 -8.05 2.26
N LEU A 78 18.08 -9.07 3.12
CA LEU A 78 17.55 -9.04 4.48
C LEU A 78 18.26 -7.97 5.33
N ALA A 79 19.57 -7.82 5.18
CA ALA A 79 20.32 -6.78 5.90
C ALA A 79 19.84 -5.37 5.55
N LEU A 80 19.59 -5.10 4.26
CA LEU A 80 19.01 -3.82 3.82
C LEU A 80 17.60 -3.61 4.34
N ALA A 81 16.76 -4.65 4.31
CA ALA A 81 15.40 -4.58 4.83
C ALA A 81 15.36 -4.27 6.33
N GLN A 82 16.31 -4.81 7.11
CA GLN A 82 16.42 -4.49 8.54
C GLN A 82 16.77 -3.01 8.79
N ASP A 83 17.62 -2.43 7.97
CA ASP A 83 17.97 -1.00 8.09
C ASP A 83 16.81 -0.08 7.71
N THR A 84 16.06 -0.44 6.68
CA THR A 84 14.79 0.24 6.33
C THR A 84 13.79 0.13 7.48
N GLY A 85 13.74 -1.01 8.15
CA GLY A 85 12.89 -1.27 9.32
C GLY A 85 13.20 -0.40 10.54
N LYS A 86 14.39 0.19 10.66
CA LYS A 86 14.69 1.12 11.77
C LYS A 86 13.84 2.39 11.73
N HIS A 87 13.44 2.84 10.55
CA HIS A 87 12.62 4.05 10.37
C HIS A 87 11.11 3.77 10.49
N THR A 88 10.69 2.54 10.18
CA THR A 88 9.28 2.13 10.20
C THR A 88 8.99 1.01 11.19
N GLY A 89 10.01 0.44 11.83
CA GLY A 89 9.90 -0.75 12.68
C GLY A 89 9.01 -0.53 13.89
N GLU A 90 9.18 0.57 14.58
CA GLU A 90 8.34 0.92 15.74
C GLU A 90 6.88 1.12 15.30
N LEU A 91 6.65 1.85 14.22
CA LEU A 91 5.33 2.07 13.65
C LEU A 91 4.64 0.73 13.29
N ARG A 92 5.35 -0.19 12.64
CA ARG A 92 4.83 -1.52 12.28
C ARG A 92 4.45 -2.34 13.51
N VAL A 93 5.32 -2.34 14.54
CA VAL A 93 5.07 -3.07 15.80
C VAL A 93 3.85 -2.53 16.51
N ILE A 94 3.72 -1.21 16.64
CA ILE A 94 2.58 -0.56 17.31
C ILE A 94 1.29 -0.74 16.48
N ALA A 95 1.37 -0.66 15.15
CA ALA A 95 0.21 -0.79 14.27
C ALA A 95 -0.33 -2.23 14.17
N ARG A 96 0.53 -3.25 14.29
CA ARG A 96 0.17 -4.65 14.06
C ARG A 96 -1.11 -5.11 14.80
N PRO A 97 -1.30 -4.86 16.11
CA PRO A 97 -2.53 -5.22 16.81
C PRO A 97 -3.79 -4.57 16.23
N HIS A 98 -3.67 -3.33 15.72
CA HIS A 98 -4.78 -2.62 15.09
C HIS A 98 -5.14 -3.25 13.74
N LEU A 99 -4.14 -3.60 12.91
CA LEU A 99 -4.37 -4.27 11.64
C LEU A 99 -5.06 -5.63 11.85
N ASP A 100 -4.59 -6.42 12.80
CA ASP A 100 -5.18 -7.72 13.12
C ASP A 100 -6.63 -7.59 13.61
N ALA A 101 -6.92 -6.63 14.48
CA ALA A 101 -8.27 -6.39 15.00
C ALA A 101 -9.26 -5.97 13.89
N ILE A 102 -8.82 -5.10 12.96
CA ILE A 102 -9.65 -4.68 11.82
C ILE A 102 -9.90 -5.88 10.89
N ARG A 103 -8.84 -6.65 10.57
CA ARG A 103 -8.95 -7.87 9.75
C ARG A 103 -9.94 -8.87 10.36
N ASP A 104 -9.83 -9.12 11.66
CA ASP A 104 -10.70 -10.08 12.36
C ASP A 104 -12.16 -9.64 12.37
N ALA A 105 -12.41 -8.33 12.37
CA ALA A 105 -13.75 -7.76 12.31
C ALA A 105 -14.36 -7.81 10.90
N CYS A 106 -13.58 -7.54 9.83
CA CYS A 106 -14.12 -7.44 8.47
C CYS A 106 -13.81 -8.65 7.57
N GLY A 107 -12.80 -9.46 7.93
CA GLY A 107 -12.34 -10.60 7.13
C GLY A 107 -11.53 -10.24 5.88
N GLU A 108 -11.30 -8.94 5.60
CA GLU A 108 -10.54 -8.44 4.47
C GLU A 108 -9.09 -8.12 4.84
N THR A 109 -8.25 -8.00 3.82
CA THR A 109 -6.85 -7.60 4.01
C THR A 109 -6.75 -6.14 4.45
N VAL A 110 -5.95 -5.91 5.48
CA VAL A 110 -5.69 -4.59 6.07
C VAL A 110 -4.23 -4.22 5.88
N ASN A 111 -3.97 -3.03 5.38
CA ASN A 111 -2.64 -2.56 5.04
C ASN A 111 -2.25 -1.35 5.89
N LEU A 112 -0.99 -1.29 6.30
CA LEU A 112 -0.33 -0.08 6.78
C LEU A 112 0.49 0.50 5.65
N VAL A 113 0.20 1.74 5.31
CA VAL A 113 0.75 2.42 4.14
C VAL A 113 1.47 3.69 4.57
N VAL A 114 2.59 3.99 3.93
CA VAL A 114 3.31 5.26 4.06
C VAL A 114 3.34 5.99 2.71
N LEU A 115 3.61 7.29 2.73
CA LEU A 115 3.75 8.08 1.51
C LEU A 115 5.23 8.31 1.22
N GLU A 116 5.69 7.86 0.06
CA GLU A 116 7.05 8.08 -0.41
C GLU A 116 7.04 8.57 -1.85
N ARG A 117 7.58 9.77 -2.10
CA ARG A 117 7.74 10.38 -3.45
C ARG A 117 6.46 10.33 -4.30
N GLY A 118 5.33 10.69 -3.70
CA GLY A 118 4.02 10.69 -4.38
C GLY A 118 3.42 9.31 -4.59
N ARG A 119 3.98 8.27 -3.96
CA ARG A 119 3.48 6.90 -4.02
C ARG A 119 3.05 6.43 -2.63
N ALA A 120 1.92 5.78 -2.57
CA ALA A 120 1.43 5.08 -1.38
C ALA A 120 2.08 3.67 -1.32
N VAL A 121 2.96 3.44 -0.36
CA VAL A 121 3.77 2.22 -0.24
C VAL A 121 3.29 1.39 0.95
N CYS A 122 2.93 0.13 0.72
CA CYS A 122 2.55 -0.80 1.79
C CYS A 122 3.80 -1.27 2.55
N ILE A 123 3.83 -1.05 3.87
CA ILE A 123 4.95 -1.44 4.74
C ILE A 123 4.61 -2.57 5.71
N GLU A 124 3.32 -2.85 5.94
CA GLU A 124 2.84 -3.95 6.78
C GLU A 124 1.45 -4.37 6.34
N GLN A 125 1.11 -5.63 6.52
CA GLN A 125 -0.18 -6.18 6.10
C GLN A 125 -0.68 -7.25 7.07
N ALA A 126 -1.97 -7.19 7.40
CA ALA A 126 -2.71 -8.30 7.98
C ALA A 126 -3.58 -8.94 6.89
N GLU A 127 -3.16 -10.11 6.41
CA GLU A 127 -3.88 -10.81 5.34
C GLU A 127 -5.30 -11.18 5.76
N GLY A 128 -6.26 -10.93 4.86
CA GLY A 128 -7.66 -11.29 5.04
C GLY A 128 -7.87 -12.81 5.09
N THR A 129 -8.92 -13.23 5.79
CA THR A 129 -9.26 -14.65 5.99
C THR A 129 -10.09 -15.23 4.83
N ARG A 130 -10.58 -14.41 3.92
CA ARG A 130 -11.40 -14.83 2.79
C ARG A 130 -10.56 -15.46 1.68
N ARG A 131 -11.13 -16.42 0.93
CA ARG A 131 -10.46 -17.06 -0.21
C ARG A 131 -10.16 -16.05 -1.33
N VAL A 132 -11.13 -15.21 -1.68
CA VAL A 132 -10.95 -14.09 -2.62
C VAL A 132 -10.69 -12.85 -1.78
N ARG A 133 -9.46 -12.40 -1.77
CA ARG A 133 -8.99 -11.22 -1.04
C ARG A 133 -8.04 -10.40 -1.89
N MET A 134 -7.99 -9.11 -1.64
CA MET A 134 -6.96 -8.24 -2.21
C MET A 134 -5.64 -8.48 -1.49
N ASN A 135 -4.54 -8.48 -2.24
CA ASN A 135 -3.20 -8.58 -1.68
C ASN A 135 -2.35 -7.44 -2.25
N MET A 136 -1.75 -6.66 -1.36
CA MET A 136 -0.75 -5.66 -1.74
C MET A 136 0.64 -6.22 -1.47
N GLU A 137 1.51 -6.19 -2.46
CA GLU A 137 2.91 -6.56 -2.25
C GLU A 137 3.59 -5.53 -1.34
N LEU A 138 4.28 -6.00 -0.31
CA LEU A 138 5.06 -5.13 0.58
C LEU A 138 6.16 -4.41 -0.22
N GLY A 139 6.34 -3.11 0.05
CA GLY A 139 7.31 -2.28 -0.66
C GLY A 139 6.84 -1.78 -2.03
N ARG A 140 5.76 -2.32 -2.58
CA ARG A 140 5.19 -1.81 -3.84
C ARG A 140 4.40 -0.53 -3.60
N GLY A 141 4.69 0.49 -4.43
CA GLY A 141 4.01 1.78 -4.37
C GLY A 141 2.96 1.94 -5.46
N PHE A 142 1.83 2.56 -5.12
CA PHE A 142 0.77 2.99 -6.03
C PHE A 142 0.74 4.51 -6.14
N SER A 143 0.27 5.05 -7.26
CA SER A 143 0.12 6.50 -7.42
C SER A 143 -0.83 7.05 -6.36
N ALA A 144 -0.37 8.03 -5.56
CA ALA A 144 -1.12 8.46 -4.38
C ALA A 144 -2.48 9.08 -4.70
N HIS A 145 -2.66 9.67 -5.89
CA HIS A 145 -3.93 10.27 -6.30
C HIS A 145 -5.03 9.23 -6.60
N SER A 146 -4.66 7.98 -6.93
CA SER A 146 -5.60 6.95 -7.36
C SER A 146 -6.01 5.95 -6.28
N VAL A 147 -5.39 5.99 -5.09
CA VAL A 147 -5.66 5.05 -3.99
C VAL A 147 -6.12 5.76 -2.72
N ALA A 148 -7.03 5.14 -1.96
CA ALA A 148 -7.59 5.71 -0.75
C ALA A 148 -6.52 6.13 0.27
N SER A 149 -5.51 5.28 0.50
CA SER A 149 -4.40 5.58 1.42
C SER A 149 -3.59 6.79 0.97
N GLY A 150 -3.29 6.90 -0.32
CA GLY A 150 -2.57 8.05 -0.89
C GLY A 150 -3.36 9.36 -0.73
N LYS A 151 -4.65 9.34 -1.04
CA LYS A 151 -5.54 10.50 -0.85
C LYS A 151 -5.67 10.90 0.63
N ALA A 152 -5.65 9.93 1.56
CA ALA A 152 -5.64 10.20 2.99
C ALA A 152 -4.40 11.00 3.41
N PHE A 153 -3.24 10.82 2.77
CA PHE A 153 -2.07 11.67 2.98
C PHE A 153 -2.20 13.03 2.31
N LEU A 154 -2.57 13.04 1.02
CA LEU A 154 -2.61 14.25 0.20
C LEU A 154 -3.60 15.27 0.75
N ALA A 155 -4.70 14.82 1.34
CA ALA A 155 -5.70 15.67 1.96
C ALA A 155 -5.17 16.59 3.07
N TYR A 156 -4.07 16.21 3.72
CA TYR A 156 -3.43 16.97 4.79
C TYR A 156 -2.08 17.59 4.39
N ALA A 157 -1.62 17.36 3.15
CA ALA A 157 -0.41 17.97 2.63
C ALA A 157 -0.72 19.36 2.06
N LYS A 158 -0.10 20.43 2.62
CA LYS A 158 -0.28 21.80 2.13
C LYS A 158 0.08 21.95 0.65
N GLU A 159 1.17 21.34 0.25
CA GLU A 159 1.72 21.39 -1.12
C GLU A 159 1.53 20.02 -1.82
N TRP A 160 0.32 19.47 -1.77
CA TRP A 160 0.04 18.13 -2.28
C TRP A 160 0.39 17.96 -3.77
N ARG A 161 0.29 19.03 -4.59
CA ARG A 161 0.72 19.01 -6.01
C ARG A 161 2.22 18.76 -6.13
N ALA A 162 3.03 19.39 -5.29
CA ALA A 162 4.47 19.14 -5.24
C ALA A 162 4.81 17.72 -4.77
N VAL A 163 4.00 17.15 -3.88
CA VAL A 163 4.13 15.77 -3.41
C VAL A 163 3.93 14.77 -4.56
N LEU A 164 2.95 15.01 -5.43
CA LEU A 164 2.72 14.16 -6.61
C LEU A 164 3.84 14.31 -7.65
N GLY A 165 4.52 15.48 -7.68
CA GLY A 165 5.68 15.72 -8.53
C GLY A 165 5.40 15.67 -10.04
N ARG A 166 4.15 15.87 -10.44
CA ARG A 166 3.68 15.82 -11.83
C ARG A 166 2.69 16.94 -12.09
N ASP A 167 2.62 17.35 -13.36
CA ASP A 167 1.61 18.27 -13.85
C ASP A 167 0.28 17.53 -14.13
N GLU A 168 -0.81 18.28 -14.09
CA GLU A 168 -2.14 17.79 -14.46
C GLU A 168 -2.27 17.68 -15.99
N PRO A 169 -3.07 16.74 -16.52
CA PRO A 169 -3.84 15.73 -15.79
C PRO A 169 -2.94 14.58 -15.30
N TYR A 170 -3.31 14.03 -14.11
CA TYR A 170 -2.65 12.84 -13.57
C TYR A 170 -3.02 11.58 -14.35
N ASP A 171 -2.26 10.49 -14.15
CA ASP A 171 -2.46 9.24 -14.86
C ASP A 171 -3.88 8.70 -14.65
N ARG A 172 -4.60 8.39 -15.72
CA ARG A 172 -5.91 7.75 -15.70
C ARG A 172 -5.75 6.23 -15.75
N LEU A 173 -6.01 5.55 -14.65
CA LEU A 173 -5.89 4.09 -14.53
C LEU A 173 -7.21 3.39 -14.87
N THR A 174 -8.33 4.05 -14.54
CA THR A 174 -9.68 3.60 -14.85
C THR A 174 -10.53 4.77 -15.34
N PRO A 175 -11.74 4.53 -15.87
CA PRO A 175 -12.68 5.62 -16.18
C PRO A 175 -13.08 6.47 -14.98
N ARG A 176 -12.91 5.95 -13.74
CA ARG A 176 -13.28 6.65 -12.49
C ARG A 176 -12.13 7.38 -11.82
N THR A 177 -10.89 7.19 -12.29
CA THR A 177 -9.73 7.88 -11.71
C THR A 177 -9.89 9.39 -11.79
N LYS A 178 -9.75 10.08 -10.67
CA LYS A 178 -9.70 11.54 -10.60
C LYS A 178 -8.33 12.00 -11.07
N VAL A 179 -8.32 12.86 -12.08
CA VAL A 179 -7.10 13.24 -12.78
C VAL A 179 -6.82 14.74 -12.76
N THR A 180 -7.74 15.54 -12.22
CA THR A 180 -7.56 16.99 -12.13
C THR A 180 -7.44 17.44 -10.67
N GLY A 181 -6.73 18.55 -10.49
CA GLY A 181 -6.57 19.14 -9.15
C GLY A 181 -7.88 19.60 -8.54
N GLU A 182 -8.85 20.01 -9.34
CA GLU A 182 -10.18 20.42 -8.86
C GLU A 182 -10.95 19.21 -8.28
N GLU A 183 -10.97 18.08 -9.00
CA GLU A 183 -11.59 16.84 -8.52
C GLU A 183 -10.96 16.35 -7.22
N LEU A 184 -9.62 16.37 -7.16
CA LEU A 184 -8.88 15.94 -5.98
C LEU A 184 -9.09 16.87 -4.78
N GLU A 185 -9.09 18.20 -4.99
CA GLU A 185 -9.29 19.15 -3.88
C GLU A 185 -10.69 19.03 -3.25
N ALA A 186 -11.73 18.82 -4.08
CA ALA A 186 -13.07 18.57 -3.60
C ALA A 186 -13.11 17.31 -2.71
N GLU A 187 -12.43 16.25 -3.13
CA GLU A 187 -12.32 15.00 -2.37
C GLU A 187 -11.50 15.17 -1.09
N PHE A 188 -10.38 15.89 -1.14
CA PHE A 188 -9.57 16.17 0.04
C PHE A 188 -10.33 16.98 1.10
N ALA A 189 -11.20 17.90 0.68
CA ALA A 189 -12.08 18.60 1.60
C ALA A 189 -13.05 17.63 2.32
N ALA A 190 -13.63 16.68 1.58
CA ALA A 190 -14.49 15.65 2.15
C ALA A 190 -13.71 14.71 3.11
N ILE A 191 -12.47 14.34 2.76
CA ILE A 191 -11.59 13.52 3.60
C ILE A 191 -11.27 14.25 4.90
N ARG A 192 -10.91 15.53 4.85
CA ARG A 192 -10.65 16.35 6.06
C ARG A 192 -11.88 16.45 6.97
N ALA A 193 -13.06 16.53 6.41
CA ALA A 193 -14.31 16.61 7.17
C ALA A 193 -14.71 15.26 7.81
N SER A 194 -14.52 14.15 7.10
CA SER A 194 -14.92 12.81 7.57
C SER A 194 -13.83 12.07 8.36
N GLY A 195 -12.56 12.45 8.16
CA GLY A 195 -11.39 11.72 8.66
C GLY A 195 -11.13 10.40 7.94
N VAL A 196 -11.80 10.12 6.81
CA VAL A 196 -11.67 8.86 6.05
C VAL A 196 -11.69 9.14 4.56
N SER A 197 -10.85 8.44 3.81
CA SER A 197 -10.81 8.42 2.35
C SER A 197 -11.50 7.17 1.82
N VAL A 198 -12.31 7.34 0.80
CA VAL A 198 -12.91 6.23 0.04
C VAL A 198 -12.48 6.37 -1.41
N GLU A 199 -11.95 5.31 -1.98
CA GLU A 199 -11.61 5.19 -3.40
C GLU A 199 -12.48 4.09 -3.99
N GLN A 200 -13.24 4.41 -5.04
CA GLN A 200 -14.16 3.48 -5.67
C GLN A 200 -13.78 3.24 -7.12
N GLU A 201 -13.07 2.14 -7.36
CA GLU A 201 -12.65 1.70 -8.70
C GLU A 201 -11.78 2.72 -9.45
N GLU A 202 -11.02 3.56 -8.75
CA GLU A 202 -10.17 4.56 -9.37
C GLU A 202 -8.78 4.01 -9.73
N ASN A 203 -8.27 3.08 -8.92
CA ASN A 203 -7.00 2.40 -9.21
C ASN A 203 -7.21 1.13 -10.04
N GLU A 204 -8.28 0.37 -9.75
CA GLU A 204 -8.61 -0.88 -10.42
C GLU A 204 -10.11 -1.08 -10.45
N VAL A 205 -10.65 -1.45 -11.64
CA VAL A 205 -12.08 -1.75 -11.82
C VAL A 205 -12.50 -2.95 -10.97
N GLY A 206 -13.60 -2.83 -10.25
CA GLY A 206 -14.13 -3.87 -9.36
C GLY A 206 -13.50 -3.87 -7.96
N VAL A 207 -12.56 -2.97 -7.66
CA VAL A 207 -11.93 -2.83 -6.36
C VAL A 207 -12.29 -1.49 -5.74
N THR A 208 -12.65 -1.51 -4.48
CA THR A 208 -12.89 -0.31 -3.66
C THR A 208 -12.05 -0.39 -2.40
N CYS A 209 -11.48 0.75 -2.00
CA CYS A 209 -10.66 0.86 -0.81
C CYS A 209 -11.17 1.97 0.11
N VAL A 210 -11.01 1.74 1.42
CA VAL A 210 -11.26 2.75 2.46
C VAL A 210 -9.98 2.91 3.27
N ALA A 211 -9.60 4.15 3.59
CA ALA A 211 -8.41 4.42 4.38
C ALA A 211 -8.64 5.54 5.39
N ALA A 212 -7.97 5.43 6.54
CA ALA A 212 -7.93 6.48 7.55
C ALA A 212 -6.47 6.91 7.81
N PRO A 213 -6.19 8.22 7.87
CA PRO A 213 -4.86 8.74 8.15
C PRO A 213 -4.48 8.51 9.62
N VAL A 214 -3.20 8.22 9.85
CA VAL A 214 -2.58 8.06 11.17
C VAL A 214 -1.58 9.19 11.35
N PHE A 215 -1.70 9.91 12.45
CA PHE A 215 -0.85 11.04 12.78
C PHE A 215 0.15 10.68 13.89
N SER A 216 1.23 11.44 13.99
CA SER A 216 2.10 11.45 15.16
C SER A 216 1.98 12.81 15.87
N THR A 217 3.06 13.37 16.33
CA THR A 217 3.06 14.69 17.00
C THR A 217 2.76 15.87 16.06
N SER A 218 2.74 15.64 14.74
CA SER A 218 2.45 16.65 13.72
C SER A 218 1.02 16.52 13.18
N MET A 219 0.55 17.57 12.47
CA MET A 219 -0.72 17.55 11.73
C MET A 219 -0.61 16.89 10.35
N THR A 220 0.57 16.35 10.01
CA THR A 220 0.79 15.61 8.77
C THR A 220 0.72 14.12 9.08
N PRO A 221 -0.05 13.33 8.33
CA PRO A 221 -0.10 11.89 8.52
C PRO A 221 1.27 11.23 8.33
N VAL A 222 1.62 10.31 9.22
CA VAL A 222 2.84 9.49 9.12
C VAL A 222 2.56 8.13 8.51
N ALA A 223 1.31 7.67 8.58
CA ALA A 223 0.83 6.45 7.97
C ALA A 223 -0.66 6.58 7.58
N ALA A 224 -1.17 5.58 6.88
CA ALA A 224 -2.61 5.35 6.71
C ALA A 224 -2.90 3.86 6.92
N ILE A 225 -4.02 3.55 7.58
CA ILE A 225 -4.55 2.18 7.61
C ILE A 225 -5.59 2.09 6.51
N SER A 226 -5.52 1.06 5.66
CA SER A 226 -6.48 0.87 4.57
C SER A 226 -6.99 -0.56 4.47
N VAL A 227 -8.23 -0.70 4.01
CA VAL A 227 -8.85 -1.97 3.64
C VAL A 227 -9.29 -1.88 2.20
N CYS A 228 -8.90 -2.87 1.40
CA CYS A 228 -9.30 -3.02 0.01
C CYS A 228 -10.06 -4.33 -0.16
N ALA A 229 -11.19 -4.26 -0.89
CA ALA A 229 -12.01 -5.44 -1.15
C ALA A 229 -12.72 -5.30 -2.51
N PRO A 230 -13.27 -6.40 -3.07
CA PRO A 230 -14.19 -6.29 -4.19
C PRO A 230 -15.31 -5.29 -3.89
N THR A 231 -15.61 -4.42 -4.86
CA THR A 231 -16.53 -3.27 -4.70
C THR A 231 -17.87 -3.67 -4.08
N THR A 232 -18.46 -4.78 -4.53
CA THR A 232 -19.77 -5.25 -4.02
C THR A 232 -19.74 -5.50 -2.52
N ARG A 233 -18.71 -6.20 -2.03
CA ARG A 233 -18.56 -6.51 -0.60
C ARG A 233 -18.25 -5.28 0.25
N LEU A 234 -17.38 -4.42 -0.25
CA LEU A 234 -16.99 -3.24 0.51
C LEU A 234 -18.15 -2.27 0.69
N LEU A 235 -18.99 -2.06 -0.34
CA LEU A 235 -20.16 -1.20 -0.25
C LEU A 235 -21.16 -1.68 0.80
N GLU A 236 -21.36 -3.00 0.96
CA GLU A 236 -22.25 -3.58 1.98
C GLU A 236 -21.77 -3.28 3.41
N MET A 237 -20.46 -3.24 3.65
CA MET A 237 -19.88 -3.02 4.97
C MET A 237 -19.34 -1.58 5.19
N GLN A 238 -19.45 -0.70 4.21
CA GLN A 238 -18.72 0.58 4.15
C GLN A 238 -18.90 1.44 5.41
N SER A 239 -20.13 1.61 5.89
CA SER A 239 -20.43 2.47 7.04
C SER A 239 -19.80 1.97 8.34
N GLY A 240 -19.88 0.66 8.59
CA GLY A 240 -19.23 0.01 9.72
C GLY A 240 -17.71 0.04 9.62
N LEU A 241 -17.19 -0.27 8.43
CA LEU A 241 -15.76 -0.26 8.16
C LEU A 241 -15.12 1.12 8.31
N THR A 242 -15.79 2.17 7.81
CA THR A 242 -15.34 3.57 7.97
C THR A 242 -15.19 3.94 9.45
N ARG A 243 -16.17 3.60 10.27
CA ARG A 243 -16.15 3.85 11.72
C ARG A 243 -15.02 3.07 12.40
N LEU A 244 -14.88 1.79 12.06
CA LEU A 244 -13.84 0.91 12.60
C LEU A 244 -12.44 1.43 12.27
N LEU A 245 -12.16 1.73 11.01
CA LEU A 245 -10.88 2.26 10.54
C LEU A 245 -10.53 3.57 11.24
N ARG A 246 -11.49 4.51 11.32
CA ARG A 246 -11.29 5.80 11.99
C ARG A 246 -10.96 5.59 13.47
N GLY A 247 -11.68 4.72 14.18
CA GLY A 247 -11.42 4.43 15.59
C GLY A 247 -10.01 3.89 15.83
N HIS A 248 -9.57 2.93 15.03
CA HIS A 248 -8.21 2.37 15.12
C HIS A 248 -7.13 3.37 14.70
N ALA A 249 -7.37 4.19 13.68
CA ALA A 249 -6.42 5.21 13.25
C ALA A 249 -6.22 6.31 14.32
N VAL A 250 -7.30 6.73 14.98
CA VAL A 250 -7.25 7.68 16.13
C VAL A 250 -6.46 7.07 17.28
N GLU A 251 -6.75 5.83 17.67
CA GLU A 251 -6.05 5.17 18.79
C GLU A 251 -4.56 4.94 18.47
N LEU A 252 -4.24 4.50 17.25
CA LEU A 252 -2.86 4.38 16.81
C LEU A 252 -2.14 5.73 16.81
N SER A 253 -2.80 6.79 16.34
CA SER A 253 -2.26 8.16 16.38
C SER A 253 -1.95 8.61 17.81
N ARG A 254 -2.85 8.30 18.77
CA ARG A 254 -2.64 8.59 20.19
C ARG A 254 -1.41 7.86 20.75
N GLN A 255 -1.22 6.60 20.39
CA GLN A 255 -0.04 5.80 20.79
C GLN A 255 1.26 6.35 20.20
N LEU A 256 1.18 7.01 19.04
CA LEU A 256 2.30 7.70 18.39
C LEU A 256 2.51 9.14 18.88
N GLY A 257 1.83 9.55 19.96
CA GLY A 257 2.01 10.84 20.60
C GLY A 257 1.14 11.98 20.05
N HIS A 258 0.14 11.69 19.21
CA HIS A 258 -0.78 12.70 18.71
C HIS A 258 -1.79 13.11 19.80
N SER A 259 -1.71 14.34 20.29
CA SER A 259 -2.52 14.82 21.44
C SER A 259 -3.81 15.57 21.06
N LEU A 260 -4.03 15.87 19.78
CA LEU A 260 -5.12 16.77 19.34
C LEU A 260 -6.45 16.06 19.00
N LEU A 261 -6.53 14.75 19.14
CA LEU A 261 -7.73 13.97 18.76
C LEU A 261 -8.58 13.49 19.95
N THR A 262 -8.39 14.05 21.14
CA THR A 262 -9.23 13.72 22.29
C THR A 262 -10.48 14.60 22.33
N SER A 263 -11.50 14.31 21.51
CA SER A 263 -12.88 14.72 21.85
C SER A 263 -13.49 13.64 22.75
N PRO A 264 -14.19 14.02 23.84
CA PRO A 264 -14.73 13.08 24.84
C PRO A 264 -15.81 12.12 24.33
N GLU A 265 -16.27 12.28 23.09
CA GLU A 265 -17.41 11.52 22.54
C GLU A 265 -17.03 10.23 21.78
N ASP A 266 -15.76 9.95 21.55
CA ASP A 266 -15.31 8.81 20.72
C ASP A 266 -14.97 7.53 21.52
N ASN A 267 -15.57 7.34 22.70
CA ASN A 267 -15.39 6.12 23.52
C ASN A 267 -16.14 4.89 22.98
N GLY A 268 -16.42 4.87 21.67
CA GLY A 268 -17.20 3.84 20.95
C GLY A 268 -16.48 2.52 20.61
N ALA A 269 -15.18 2.39 20.91
CA ALA A 269 -14.40 1.21 20.50
C ALA A 269 -14.80 -0.12 21.21
N ARG A 270 -15.56 -0.04 22.29
CA ARG A 270 -15.99 -1.23 23.05
C ARG A 270 -17.29 -1.88 22.58
N THR A 271 -18.09 -1.22 21.73
CA THR A 271 -19.43 -1.72 21.35
C THR A 271 -19.46 -2.34 19.94
N LEU A 272 -18.36 -2.27 19.18
CA LEU A 272 -18.33 -2.56 17.73
C LEU A 272 -18.40 -4.04 17.35
N LYS A 273 -18.02 -4.96 18.27
CA LYS A 273 -18.10 -6.40 18.00
C LYS A 273 -19.56 -6.87 17.85
N SER A 274 -20.50 -6.24 18.59
CA SER A 274 -21.91 -6.61 18.58
C SER A 274 -22.67 -6.13 17.34
N ASP A 275 -22.23 -5.06 16.68
CA ASP A 275 -22.92 -4.50 15.52
C ASP A 275 -22.52 -5.23 14.22
N PHE A 276 -21.28 -5.72 14.14
CA PHE A 276 -20.82 -6.57 13.03
C PHE A 276 -21.44 -7.96 13.09
N ASP A 277 -21.57 -8.54 14.27
CA ASP A 277 -22.23 -9.85 14.47
C ASP A 277 -23.71 -9.78 14.06
N ARG A 278 -24.43 -8.71 14.39
CA ARG A 278 -25.82 -8.51 13.99
C ARG A 278 -26.03 -8.33 12.49
N ALA A 279 -25.12 -7.61 11.81
CA ALA A 279 -25.21 -7.42 10.35
C ALA A 279 -24.94 -8.73 9.60
N SER A 280 -24.05 -9.60 10.13
CA SER A 280 -23.74 -10.90 9.54
C SER A 280 -24.84 -11.94 9.76
N GLU A 281 -25.62 -11.83 10.85
CA GLU A 281 -26.76 -12.71 11.15
C GLU A 281 -27.99 -12.35 10.31
N SER A 282 -28.25 -11.07 10.02
CA SER A 282 -29.37 -10.64 9.19
C SER A 282 -29.27 -11.08 7.73
N SER A 283 -28.03 -11.30 7.23
CA SER A 283 -27.81 -11.79 5.86
C SER A 283 -27.92 -13.31 5.72
N ARG A 284 -27.91 -14.06 6.83
CA ARG A 284 -28.07 -15.53 6.83
C ARG A 284 -29.52 -15.97 7.00
N GLY A 285 -30.43 -15.09 7.43
CA GLY A 285 -31.84 -15.39 7.68
C GLY A 285 -32.79 -15.20 6.49
N ALA A 286 -32.34 -14.68 5.35
CA ALA A 286 -33.17 -14.40 4.19
C ALA A 286 -33.12 -15.48 3.08
N GLY A 287 -32.68 -16.69 3.40
CA GLY A 287 -32.51 -17.82 2.47
C GLY A 287 -33.12 -19.11 2.99
N SER A 288 -34.39 -19.08 3.41
CA SER A 288 -35.16 -20.31 3.68
C SER A 288 -36.50 -20.22 2.99
#